data_3a76b5e920b20b9a95d0175964f22cff
#
_entry.id   3a76b5e920b20b9a95d0175964f22cff
#
_cell.length_a   1.000
_cell.length_b   1.000
_cell.length_c   1.000
_cell.angle_alpha   90.00
_cell.angle_beta   90.00
_cell.angle_gamma   90.00
#
_symmetry.space_group_name_H-M   'P 1'
#
loop_
_entity.id
_entity.type
_entity.pdbx_description
1 polymer ?
#
loop_
_entity_poly.entity_id
_entity_poly.type
_entity_poly.pdbx_seq_one_letter_code
_entity_poly.pdbx_strand_id
1 'polypeptide(L)'
;MIEISKLKGKLVITKDSFNVGEISEVNMDDDWRITHIQVRLTKEATNELGFKKPLLGHVTICLPVYNVRGVGDVITLSRNRVELKDIPECKSE
;
A
#
# COMPACT_ATOMS: atom_id res chain seq x y z
N MET A 1 19.26 3.63 7.42
CA MET A 1 18.20 3.40 8.43
C MET A 1 16.94 4.13 8.04
N ILE A 2 15.80 3.47 8.15
CA ILE A 2 14.52 4.07 7.78
C ILE A 2 13.67 4.26 9.04
N GLU A 3 13.21 5.49 9.25
CA GLU A 3 12.30 5.79 10.35
C GLU A 3 10.86 5.53 9.90
N ILE A 4 10.11 4.79 10.72
CA ILE A 4 8.71 4.46 10.40
C ILE A 4 7.88 5.73 10.18
N SER A 5 8.10 6.76 10.98
CA SER A 5 7.37 8.03 10.85
C SER A 5 7.54 8.68 9.48
N LYS A 6 8.65 8.39 8.80
CA LYS A 6 8.91 8.94 7.46
C LYS A 6 8.28 8.12 6.35
N LEU A 7 7.82 6.92 6.64
CA LEU A 7 7.13 6.08 5.67
C LEU A 7 5.69 6.53 5.44
N LYS A 8 5.04 7.04 6.47
CA LYS A 8 3.65 7.52 6.35
C LYS A 8 3.59 8.69 5.38
N GLY A 9 2.63 8.63 4.47
CA GLY A 9 2.42 9.66 3.46
C GLY A 9 3.25 9.47 2.20
N LYS A 10 4.22 8.55 2.18
CA LYS A 10 4.98 8.29 0.96
C LYS A 10 4.08 7.67 -0.10
N LEU A 11 4.27 8.10 -1.34
CA LEU A 11 3.56 7.53 -2.48
C LEU A 11 4.04 6.11 -2.74
N VAL A 12 3.10 5.26 -3.14
CA VAL A 12 3.36 3.86 -3.47
C VAL A 12 3.11 3.67 -4.96
N ILE A 13 4.13 3.19 -5.66
CA ILE A 13 4.12 3.07 -7.12
C ILE A 13 4.39 1.62 -7.50
N THR A 14 3.59 1.09 -8.42
CA THR A 14 3.78 -0.27 -8.93
C THR A 14 5.02 -0.38 -9.81
N LYS A 15 5.38 -1.62 -10.13
CA LYS A 15 6.49 -1.92 -11.03
C LYS A 15 6.30 -1.26 -12.40
N ASP A 16 5.05 -1.13 -12.87
CA ASP A 16 4.71 -0.47 -14.13
C ASP A 16 4.39 1.03 -13.97
N SER A 17 4.91 1.63 -12.90
CA SER A 17 4.84 3.08 -12.63
C SER A 17 3.44 3.65 -12.41
N PHE A 18 2.52 2.83 -11.94
CA PHE A 18 1.17 3.27 -11.61
C PHE A 18 1.12 3.73 -10.15
N ASN A 19 0.59 4.93 -9.89
CA ASN A 19 0.43 5.46 -8.53
C ASN A 19 -0.77 4.80 -7.85
N VAL A 20 -0.48 3.96 -6.86
CA VAL A 20 -1.51 3.23 -6.11
C VAL A 20 -2.14 4.08 -5.01
N GLY A 21 -1.34 4.90 -4.36
CA GLY A 21 -1.79 5.71 -3.24
C GLY A 21 -0.64 6.07 -2.33
N GLU A 22 -0.92 6.18 -1.03
CA GLU A 22 0.09 6.54 -0.04
C GLU A 22 0.04 5.62 1.16
N ILE A 23 1.16 5.48 1.86
CA ILE A 23 1.22 4.69 3.09
C ILE A 23 0.45 5.42 4.18
N SER A 24 -0.56 4.75 4.77
CA SER A 24 -1.33 5.28 5.89
C SER A 24 -0.86 4.70 7.22
N GLU A 25 -0.43 3.43 7.24
CA GLU A 25 0.05 2.75 8.45
C GLU A 25 1.07 1.68 8.09
N VAL A 26 1.87 1.30 9.09
CA VAL A 26 2.84 0.22 9.00
C VAL A 26 2.53 -0.77 10.11
N ASN A 27 2.41 -2.04 9.76
CA ASN A 27 2.11 -3.11 10.72
C ASN A 27 3.37 -3.88 11.07
N MET A 28 3.47 -4.23 12.34
CA MET A 28 4.62 -4.93 12.91
C MET A 28 4.15 -6.15 13.69
N ASP A 29 4.94 -7.22 13.71
CA ASP A 29 4.65 -8.38 14.53
C ASP A 29 5.31 -8.27 15.91
N ASP A 30 5.16 -9.30 16.74
CA ASP A 30 5.71 -9.31 18.10
C ASP A 30 7.24 -9.41 18.13
N ASP A 31 7.86 -9.79 17.01
CA ASP A 31 9.32 -9.85 16.86
C ASP A 31 9.92 -8.55 16.33
N TRP A 32 9.14 -7.47 16.36
CA TRP A 32 9.54 -6.14 15.89
C TRP A 32 9.85 -6.08 14.38
N ARG A 33 9.25 -6.97 13.59
CA ARG A 33 9.42 -6.99 12.15
C ARG A 33 8.21 -6.39 11.46
N ILE A 34 8.46 -5.54 10.47
CA ILE A 34 7.40 -5.00 9.65
C ILE A 34 6.87 -6.12 8.77
N THR A 35 5.57 -6.37 8.83
CA THR A 35 4.92 -7.44 8.06
C THR A 35 4.11 -6.89 6.89
N HIS A 36 3.44 -5.76 7.10
CA HIS A 36 2.55 -5.16 6.11
C HIS A 36 2.66 -3.66 6.12
N ILE A 37 2.36 -3.06 4.98
CA ILE A 37 2.07 -1.63 4.89
C ILE A 37 0.61 -1.49 4.51
N GLN A 38 -0.05 -0.50 5.09
CA GLN A 38 -1.42 -0.16 4.71
C GLN A 38 -1.35 0.98 3.72
N VAL A 39 -1.92 0.77 2.54
CA VAL A 39 -1.89 1.75 1.47
C VAL A 39 -3.31 2.28 1.25
N ARG A 40 -3.46 3.59 1.44
CA ARG A 40 -4.70 4.29 1.15
C ARG A 40 -4.74 4.54 -0.35
N LEU A 41 -5.66 3.86 -1.03
CA LEU A 41 -5.74 3.94 -2.49
C LEU A 41 -6.25 5.30 -2.96
N THR A 42 -5.73 5.73 -4.12
CA THR A 42 -6.34 6.84 -4.85
C THR A 42 -7.69 6.38 -5.41
N LYS A 43 -8.52 7.31 -5.83
CA LYS A 43 -9.80 6.98 -6.49
C LYS A 43 -9.57 6.17 -7.76
N GLU A 44 -8.55 6.56 -8.52
CA GLU A 44 -8.17 5.86 -9.75
C GLU A 44 -7.73 4.43 -9.46
N ALA A 45 -6.87 4.24 -8.45
CA ALA A 45 -6.41 2.91 -8.06
C ALA A 45 -7.56 2.04 -7.53
N THR A 46 -8.46 2.62 -6.75
CA THR A 46 -9.64 1.92 -6.25
C THR A 46 -10.45 1.34 -7.40
N ASN A 47 -10.67 2.15 -8.44
CA ASN A 47 -11.39 1.73 -9.63
C ASN A 47 -10.60 0.68 -10.42
N GLU A 48 -9.34 0.95 -10.67
CA GLU A 48 -8.47 0.09 -11.48
C GLU A 48 -8.30 -1.30 -10.86
N LEU A 49 -8.23 -1.38 -9.53
CA LEU A 49 -8.06 -2.64 -8.82
C LEU A 49 -9.39 -3.37 -8.56
N GLY A 50 -10.51 -2.78 -8.98
CA GLY A 50 -11.81 -3.44 -8.89
C GLY A 50 -12.49 -3.36 -7.53
N PHE A 51 -12.05 -2.48 -6.65
CA PHE A 51 -12.71 -2.27 -5.37
C PHE A 51 -13.95 -1.41 -5.53
N LYS A 52 -14.97 -1.70 -4.71
CA LYS A 52 -16.16 -0.88 -4.65
C LYS A 52 -15.83 0.46 -4.00
N LYS A 53 -16.15 1.55 -4.66
CA LYS A 53 -15.90 2.89 -4.10
C LYS A 53 -16.84 3.15 -2.92
N PRO A 54 -16.30 3.52 -1.74
CA PRO A 54 -17.14 3.92 -0.62
C PRO A 54 -17.76 5.29 -0.89
N LEU A 55 -18.91 5.56 -0.28
CA LEU A 55 -19.55 6.86 -0.36
C LEU A 55 -18.70 7.95 0.30
N LEU A 56 -18.05 7.57 1.41
CA LEU A 56 -17.16 8.44 2.17
C LEU A 56 -15.88 7.67 2.46
N GLY A 57 -14.76 8.39 2.53
CA GLY A 57 -13.48 7.81 2.89
C GLY A 57 -12.75 7.17 1.72
N HIS A 58 -11.88 6.25 2.04
CA HIS A 58 -10.96 5.61 1.09
C HIS A 58 -10.92 4.10 1.31
N VAL A 59 -10.55 3.38 0.26
CA VAL A 59 -10.21 1.97 0.38
C VAL A 59 -8.74 1.89 0.78
N THR A 60 -8.43 1.06 1.77
CA THR A 60 -7.07 0.81 2.24
C THR A 60 -6.76 -0.66 2.07
N ILE A 61 -5.65 -0.98 1.41
CA ILE A 61 -5.23 -2.37 1.24
C ILE A 61 -4.07 -2.69 2.19
N CYS A 62 -4.01 -3.94 2.65
CA CYS A 62 -2.92 -4.45 3.48
C CYS A 62 -1.94 -5.20 2.59
N LEU A 63 -0.83 -4.54 2.28
CA LEU A 63 0.16 -5.05 1.36
C LEU A 63 1.30 -5.71 2.14
N PRO A 64 1.57 -7.02 1.95
CA PRO A 64 2.72 -7.66 2.59
C PRO A 64 4.02 -6.97 2.19
N VAL A 65 4.90 -6.79 3.15
CA VAL A 65 6.13 -6.00 2.95
C VAL A 65 7.06 -6.63 1.91
N TYR A 66 6.96 -7.95 1.67
CA TYR A 66 7.79 -8.60 0.65
C TYR A 66 7.47 -8.12 -0.78
N ASN A 67 6.38 -7.40 -0.97
CA ASN A 67 6.06 -6.78 -2.25
C ASN A 67 6.78 -5.46 -2.48
N VAL A 68 7.48 -4.95 -1.47
CA VAL A 68 8.24 -3.71 -1.59
C VAL A 68 9.62 -4.02 -2.16
N ARG A 69 9.94 -3.42 -3.30
CA ARG A 69 11.24 -3.57 -3.95
C ARG A 69 12.24 -2.53 -3.50
N GLY A 70 11.78 -1.30 -3.27
CA GLY A 70 12.67 -0.20 -2.91
C GLY A 70 11.96 0.88 -2.11
N VAL A 71 12.74 1.54 -1.28
CA VAL A 71 12.28 2.65 -0.42
C VAL A 71 13.17 3.85 -0.70
N GLY A 72 12.56 4.91 -1.20
CA GLY A 72 13.23 6.18 -1.46
C GLY A 72 12.24 7.30 -1.21
N ASP A 73 12.20 8.29 -2.08
CA ASP A 73 11.17 9.34 -2.01
C ASP A 73 9.78 8.75 -2.23
N VAL A 74 9.73 7.65 -2.98
CA VAL A 74 8.51 6.86 -3.18
C VAL A 74 8.81 5.41 -2.82
N ILE A 75 7.76 4.65 -2.52
CA ILE A 75 7.85 3.22 -2.30
C ILE A 75 7.58 2.54 -3.64
N THR A 76 8.54 1.76 -4.11
CA THR A 76 8.40 1.02 -5.36
C THR A 76 8.07 -0.44 -5.06
N LEU A 77 7.04 -0.95 -5.70
CA LEU A 77 6.62 -2.33 -5.53
C LEU A 77 7.27 -3.25 -6.57
N SER A 78 7.37 -4.53 -6.23
CA SER A 78 7.85 -5.56 -7.15
C SER A 78 6.72 -6.08 -8.06
N ARG A 79 5.50 -5.63 -7.83
CA ARG A 79 4.33 -6.07 -8.58
C ARG A 79 3.77 -4.96 -9.46
N ASN A 80 3.17 -5.35 -10.59
CA ASN A 80 2.45 -4.40 -11.43
C ASN A 80 0.99 -4.28 -10.95
N ARG A 81 0.23 -3.35 -11.54
CA ARG A 81 -1.14 -3.09 -11.09
C ARG A 81 -2.08 -4.28 -11.23
N VAL A 82 -1.89 -5.12 -12.24
CA VAL A 82 -2.73 -6.30 -12.45
C VAL A 82 -2.53 -7.31 -11.31
N GLU A 83 -1.28 -7.48 -10.90
CA GLU A 83 -0.93 -8.40 -9.82
C GLU A 83 -1.46 -7.95 -8.46
N LEU A 84 -1.74 -6.67 -8.30
CA LEU A 84 -2.29 -6.14 -7.04
C LEU A 84 -3.77 -6.46 -6.84
N LYS A 85 -4.46 -6.93 -7.87
CA LYS A 85 -5.90 -7.23 -7.77
C LYS A 85 -6.21 -8.32 -6.76
N ASP A 86 -5.23 -9.15 -6.42
CA ASP A 86 -5.39 -10.22 -5.44
C ASP A 86 -5.12 -9.76 -4.00
N ILE A 87 -4.67 -8.53 -3.80
CA ILE A 87 -4.37 -8.02 -2.46
C ILE A 87 -5.68 -7.62 -1.77
N PRO A 88 -5.94 -8.13 -0.56
CA PRO A 88 -7.20 -7.83 0.11
C PRO A 88 -7.24 -6.43 0.73
N GLU A 89 -8.46 -5.92 0.86
CA GLU A 89 -8.70 -4.72 1.65
C GLU A 89 -8.37 -5.01 3.11
N CYS A 90 -7.79 -4.01 3.80
CA CYS A 90 -7.53 -4.14 5.23
C CYS A 90 -8.85 -4.22 5.99
N LYS A 91 -8.95 -5.20 6.88
CA LYS A 91 -10.11 -5.29 7.76
C LYS A 91 -9.93 -4.28 8.89
N SER A 92 -10.96 -3.49 9.14
CA SER A 92 -10.98 -2.64 10.33
C SER A 92 -11.25 -3.53 11.55
N GLU A 93 -10.43 -3.38 12.55
CA GLU A 93 -10.62 -4.06 13.83
C GLU A 93 -11.49 -3.21 14.74
#